data_ec9d1014b67fca7a611c25781044b4bc
#
_entry.id   ec9d1014b67fca7a611c25781044b4bc
#
_cell.length_a   1.000
_cell.length_b   1.000
_cell.length_c   1.000
_cell.angle_alpha   90.00
_cell.angle_beta   90.00
_cell.angle_gamma   90.00
#
_symmetry.space_group_name_H-M   'P 1'
#
loop_
_entity.id
_entity.type
_entity.pdbx_description
1 polymer ?
#
loop_
_entity_poly.entity_id
_entity_poly.type
_entity_poly.pdbx_seq_one_letter_code
_entity_poly.pdbx_strand_id
1 'polypeptide(L)'
;MTKNNLARVVDEDHYSRLDAIIGSTVKANADRNDLEGRFPKDNLDALAAAGWTGVLNEPRFGGLGLSHLDFAEAAYRIGQADASTGLIYVMHVGAAQTINLFGNDDQKARWLKANNGGLLGTYSTSERASGGHWWYNFSEAGRDGEDYVVDAEKSFTTSSGQADFYLVQTRAPGAKDQTDIIFFIVDGKAKGIESSPWDALGVRANHSGAIRYKAVKVPSRDRLGAEGQGKEIIYDGVSPVYLIGLGAVWEGVARGALNAAVAHTTGFVHKDKNKSLSDYQAIRQELGAAKVLVETLRPWRNELAAKLDDLWRAGRPQSEILIPLTEFKVHAAEVANKVAAAALTVTGGYGYRRGPIERSYRDARAAIAMGPSNVIARDWIGKSLVGLPLELFYEGGE
;
A
#
# COMPACT_ATOMS: atom_id res chain seq x y z
N MET A 1 26.29 -8.58 -16.04
CA MET A 1 26.06 -9.66 -15.07
C MET A 1 24.70 -10.25 -15.34
N THR A 2 24.64 -11.52 -15.64
CA THR A 2 23.46 -12.25 -16.12
C THR A 2 22.36 -12.31 -15.06
N LYS A 3 21.20 -11.69 -15.34
CA LYS A 3 19.98 -11.70 -14.51
C LYS A 3 19.22 -13.05 -14.54
N ASN A 4 19.96 -14.16 -14.45
CA ASN A 4 19.40 -15.50 -14.61
C ASN A 4 19.24 -16.20 -13.25
N ASN A 5 18.30 -15.78 -12.36
CA ASN A 5 17.89 -16.63 -11.23
C ASN A 5 16.63 -16.15 -10.49
N LEU A 6 15.65 -15.55 -11.15
CA LEU A 6 14.43 -15.07 -10.48
C LEU A 6 13.15 -15.83 -10.84
N ALA A 7 13.25 -17.03 -11.34
CA ALA A 7 12.12 -17.94 -11.41
C ALA A 7 12.27 -19.04 -10.34
N ARG A 8 12.38 -18.67 -9.07
CA ARG A 8 12.06 -19.64 -8.01
C ARG A 8 10.53 -19.73 -7.97
N VAL A 9 10.02 -20.90 -8.33
CA VAL A 9 8.70 -21.35 -7.88
C VAL A 9 8.72 -21.15 -6.37
N VAL A 10 7.85 -20.30 -5.84
CA VAL A 10 7.77 -20.09 -4.40
C VAL A 10 7.46 -21.44 -3.81
N ASP A 11 8.34 -21.93 -2.95
CA ASP A 11 8.13 -23.15 -2.22
C ASP A 11 6.79 -23.00 -1.46
N GLU A 12 5.91 -24.00 -1.55
CA GLU A 12 4.63 -24.02 -0.81
C GLU A 12 4.83 -23.74 0.69
N ASP A 13 6.02 -24.05 1.21
CA ASP A 13 6.46 -23.76 2.57
C ASP A 13 6.47 -22.25 2.92
N HIS A 14 6.81 -21.37 1.99
CA HIS A 14 6.79 -19.91 2.23
C HIS A 14 5.36 -19.39 2.46
N TYR A 15 4.42 -19.80 1.63
CA TYR A 15 3.02 -19.41 1.81
C TYR A 15 2.38 -20.04 3.03
N SER A 16 2.74 -21.27 3.37
CA SER A 16 2.27 -21.93 4.59
C SER A 16 2.71 -21.18 5.85
N ARG A 17 3.96 -20.68 5.86
CA ARG A 17 4.46 -19.81 6.95
C ARG A 17 3.74 -18.47 7.00
N LEU A 18 3.51 -17.84 5.84
CA LEU A 18 2.75 -16.60 5.78
C LEU A 18 1.33 -16.79 6.34
N ASP A 19 0.63 -17.83 5.90
CA ASP A 19 -0.72 -18.13 6.34
C ASP A 19 -0.79 -18.44 7.85
N ALA A 20 0.21 -19.12 8.40
CA ALA A 20 0.35 -19.35 9.83
C ALA A 20 0.47 -18.02 10.63
N ILE A 21 1.31 -17.08 10.15
CA ILE A 21 1.46 -15.75 10.76
C ILE A 21 0.15 -14.97 10.65
N ILE A 22 -0.47 -14.98 9.46
CA ILE A 22 -1.74 -14.28 9.24
C ILE A 22 -2.81 -14.82 10.20
N GLY A 23 -2.94 -16.14 10.35
CA GLY A 23 -3.93 -16.76 11.23
C GLY A 23 -3.67 -16.50 12.70
N SER A 24 -2.44 -16.74 13.17
CA SER A 24 -2.08 -16.70 14.59
C SER A 24 -1.83 -15.29 15.14
N THR A 25 -1.43 -14.34 14.28
CA THR A 25 -0.98 -13.01 14.71
C THR A 25 -1.81 -11.89 14.09
N VAL A 26 -1.83 -11.77 12.76
CA VAL A 26 -2.49 -10.65 12.09
C VAL A 26 -3.99 -10.63 12.36
N LYS A 27 -4.66 -11.73 12.09
CA LYS A 27 -6.12 -11.88 12.31
C LYS A 27 -6.50 -11.80 13.79
N ALA A 28 -5.69 -12.39 14.67
CA ALA A 28 -5.93 -12.39 16.11
C ALA A 28 -5.85 -10.99 16.74
N ASN A 29 -5.01 -10.10 16.18
CA ASN A 29 -4.82 -8.74 16.68
C ASN A 29 -5.75 -7.71 16.02
N ALA A 30 -6.38 -8.03 14.88
CA ALA A 30 -7.05 -7.07 14.02
C ALA A 30 -8.14 -6.24 14.71
N ASP A 31 -9.04 -6.89 15.47
CA ASP A 31 -10.14 -6.21 16.17
C ASP A 31 -9.62 -5.29 17.27
N ARG A 32 -8.63 -5.74 18.06
CA ARG A 32 -8.01 -4.94 19.12
C ARG A 32 -7.28 -3.74 18.54
N ASN A 33 -6.47 -3.94 17.51
CA ASN A 33 -5.70 -2.87 16.87
C ASN A 33 -6.63 -1.79 16.29
N ASP A 34 -7.73 -2.18 15.62
CA ASP A 34 -8.74 -1.23 15.14
C ASP A 34 -9.43 -0.48 16.27
N LEU A 35 -9.89 -1.21 17.31
CA LEU A 35 -10.63 -0.61 18.42
C LEU A 35 -9.80 0.44 19.18
N GLU A 36 -8.54 0.12 19.45
CA GLU A 36 -7.62 0.95 20.22
C GLU A 36 -6.85 1.95 19.35
N GLY A 37 -6.94 1.85 18.01
CA GLY A 37 -6.07 2.58 17.09
C GLY A 37 -4.59 2.23 17.29
N ARG A 38 -4.30 0.99 17.70
CA ARG A 38 -2.96 0.52 18.07
C ARG A 38 -2.16 0.16 16.83
N PHE A 39 -0.95 0.73 16.70
CA PHE A 39 -0.03 0.34 15.63
C PHE A 39 0.30 -1.16 15.71
N PRO A 40 0.19 -1.91 14.59
CA PRO A 40 0.26 -3.37 14.59
C PRO A 40 1.71 -3.89 14.57
N LYS A 41 2.55 -3.41 15.49
CA LYS A 41 3.98 -3.76 15.52
C LYS A 41 4.21 -5.26 15.59
N ASP A 42 3.43 -5.98 16.40
CA ASP A 42 3.56 -7.44 16.56
C ASP A 42 3.34 -8.18 15.23
N ASN A 43 2.40 -7.67 14.39
CA ASN A 43 2.13 -8.24 13.07
C ASN A 43 3.31 -8.01 12.12
N LEU A 44 3.86 -6.80 12.12
CA LEU A 44 4.99 -6.43 11.26
C LEU A 44 6.27 -7.16 11.66
N ASP A 45 6.54 -7.29 12.95
CA ASP A 45 7.69 -8.04 13.47
C ASP A 45 7.62 -9.53 13.05
N ALA A 46 6.42 -10.14 13.11
CA ALA A 46 6.24 -11.52 12.67
C ALA A 46 6.44 -11.68 11.16
N LEU A 47 5.93 -10.75 10.35
CA LEU A 47 6.15 -10.74 8.90
C LEU A 47 7.63 -10.53 8.55
N ALA A 48 8.32 -9.63 9.27
CA ALA A 48 9.73 -9.35 9.09
C ALA A 48 10.60 -10.56 9.46
N ALA A 49 10.32 -11.20 10.58
CA ALA A 49 11.04 -12.41 11.03
C ALA A 49 10.95 -13.56 10.02
N ALA A 50 9.87 -13.62 9.23
CA ALA A 50 9.70 -14.58 8.14
C ALA A 50 10.21 -14.07 6.78
N GLY A 51 10.80 -12.87 6.72
CA GLY A 51 11.39 -12.26 5.53
C GLY A 51 10.40 -11.56 4.59
N TRP A 52 9.09 -11.57 4.88
CA TRP A 52 8.06 -11.04 3.98
C TRP A 52 8.12 -9.54 3.78
N THR A 53 8.67 -8.78 4.72
CA THR A 53 8.92 -7.34 4.54
C THR A 53 9.99 -7.06 3.47
N GLY A 54 10.92 -8.00 3.25
CA GLY A 54 11.91 -7.96 2.17
C GLY A 54 11.54 -8.80 0.94
N VAL A 55 10.25 -9.01 0.65
CA VAL A 55 9.78 -9.94 -0.39
C VAL A 55 10.43 -9.72 -1.76
N LEU A 56 10.60 -8.47 -2.18
CA LEU A 56 11.22 -8.07 -3.46
C LEU A 56 12.72 -7.80 -3.36
N ASN A 57 13.28 -7.68 -2.16
CA ASN A 57 14.69 -7.35 -1.97
C ASN A 57 15.58 -8.52 -2.35
N GLU A 58 16.74 -8.22 -2.95
CA GLU A 58 17.73 -9.23 -3.27
C GLU A 58 18.22 -9.96 -2.00
N PRO A 59 18.50 -11.28 -2.06
CA PRO A 59 19.01 -12.05 -0.92
C PRO A 59 20.29 -11.48 -0.30
N ARG A 60 21.17 -10.86 -1.10
CA ARG A 60 22.40 -10.22 -0.59
C ARG A 60 22.12 -9.03 0.35
N PHE A 61 20.93 -8.45 0.27
CA PHE A 61 20.43 -7.40 1.18
C PHE A 61 19.42 -7.95 2.19
N GLY A 62 19.37 -9.27 2.40
CA GLY A 62 18.52 -9.92 3.40
C GLY A 62 17.07 -10.13 2.99
N GLY A 63 16.74 -9.99 1.71
CA GLY A 63 15.39 -10.19 1.19
C GLY A 63 15.13 -11.61 0.70
N LEU A 64 13.88 -11.90 0.34
CA LEU A 64 13.47 -13.18 -0.23
C LEU A 64 13.76 -13.27 -1.74
N GLY A 65 13.90 -12.15 -2.45
CA GLY A 65 14.13 -12.11 -3.90
C GLY A 65 12.99 -12.72 -4.71
N LEU A 66 11.75 -12.58 -4.21
CA LEU A 66 10.56 -13.10 -4.86
C LEU A 66 10.01 -12.10 -5.90
N SER A 67 8.87 -12.44 -6.49
CA SER A 67 8.26 -11.69 -7.60
C SER A 67 7.23 -10.67 -7.13
N HIS A 68 6.79 -9.77 -8.06
CA HIS A 68 5.65 -8.89 -7.82
C HIS A 68 4.35 -9.68 -7.63
N LEU A 69 4.25 -10.87 -8.24
CA LEU A 69 3.12 -11.76 -8.02
C LEU A 69 3.07 -12.22 -6.55
N ASP A 70 4.21 -12.58 -5.96
CA ASP A 70 4.31 -12.97 -4.55
C ASP A 70 4.02 -11.81 -3.62
N PHE A 71 4.51 -10.62 -3.92
CA PHE A 71 4.18 -9.40 -3.19
C PHE A 71 2.67 -9.13 -3.20
N ALA A 72 2.04 -9.15 -4.38
CA ALA A 72 0.60 -8.89 -4.51
C ALA A 72 -0.25 -9.96 -3.80
N GLU A 73 0.14 -11.23 -3.89
CA GLU A 73 -0.53 -12.32 -3.16
C GLU A 73 -0.39 -12.16 -1.64
N ALA A 74 0.80 -11.79 -1.15
CA ALA A 74 1.00 -11.52 0.28
C ALA A 74 0.15 -10.32 0.74
N ALA A 75 0.13 -9.21 -0.01
CA ALA A 75 -0.68 -8.04 0.30
C ALA A 75 -2.18 -8.38 0.34
N TYR A 76 -2.68 -9.21 -0.59
CA TYR A 76 -4.04 -9.73 -0.60
C TYR A 76 -4.35 -10.54 0.66
N ARG A 77 -3.50 -11.51 1.02
CA ARG A 77 -3.72 -12.38 2.19
C ARG A 77 -3.69 -11.59 3.50
N ILE A 78 -2.76 -10.66 3.64
CA ILE A 78 -2.67 -9.79 4.82
C ILE A 78 -3.90 -8.88 4.89
N GLY A 79 -4.27 -8.23 3.78
CA GLY A 79 -5.44 -7.35 3.68
C GLY A 79 -6.76 -8.05 3.98
N GLN A 80 -6.87 -9.35 3.67
CA GLN A 80 -8.05 -10.16 4.01
C GLN A 80 -8.22 -10.32 5.54
N ALA A 81 -7.15 -10.31 6.30
CA ALA A 81 -7.17 -10.44 7.75
C ALA A 81 -7.26 -9.06 8.45
N ASP A 82 -6.46 -8.10 7.97
CA ASP A 82 -6.38 -6.75 8.53
C ASP A 82 -5.90 -5.73 7.49
N ALA A 83 -6.77 -4.81 7.10
CA ALA A 83 -6.49 -3.77 6.13
C ALA A 83 -5.36 -2.83 6.59
N SER A 84 -5.30 -2.48 7.87
CA SER A 84 -4.26 -1.60 8.41
C SER A 84 -2.87 -2.20 8.26
N THR A 85 -2.68 -3.46 8.65
CA THR A 85 -1.41 -4.19 8.45
C THR A 85 -1.09 -4.33 6.96
N GLY A 86 -2.10 -4.63 6.12
CA GLY A 86 -1.92 -4.75 4.68
C GLY A 86 -1.42 -3.45 4.04
N LEU A 87 -1.96 -2.30 4.43
CA LEU A 87 -1.51 -1.00 3.93
C LEU A 87 -0.10 -0.64 4.39
N ILE A 88 0.23 -0.89 5.67
CA ILE A 88 1.61 -0.68 6.17
C ILE A 88 2.58 -1.56 5.39
N TYR A 89 2.24 -2.81 5.16
CA TYR A 89 3.04 -3.75 4.37
C TYR A 89 3.30 -3.23 2.96
N VAL A 90 2.25 -2.76 2.27
CA VAL A 90 2.37 -2.18 0.91
C VAL A 90 3.26 -0.94 0.89
N MET A 91 3.09 -0.03 1.85
CA MET A 91 3.93 1.18 1.91
C MET A 91 5.39 0.85 2.17
N HIS A 92 5.64 -0.12 3.04
CA HIS A 92 7.00 -0.56 3.34
C HIS A 92 7.67 -1.24 2.13
N VAL A 93 7.01 -2.24 1.53
CA VAL A 93 7.57 -2.95 0.36
C VAL A 93 7.75 -2.00 -0.81
N GLY A 94 6.81 -1.07 -1.00
CA GLY A 94 6.93 -0.04 -2.02
C GLY A 94 8.14 0.88 -1.80
N ALA A 95 8.34 1.38 -0.58
CA ALA A 95 9.51 2.20 -0.24
C ALA A 95 10.83 1.43 -0.43
N ALA A 96 10.86 0.17 0.01
CA ALA A 96 12.02 -0.71 -0.20
C ALA A 96 12.29 -0.95 -1.69
N GLN A 97 11.25 -1.20 -2.50
CA GLN A 97 11.39 -1.41 -3.95
C GLN A 97 11.88 -0.15 -4.66
N THR A 98 11.44 1.03 -4.24
CA THR A 98 11.95 2.29 -4.78
C THR A 98 13.45 2.44 -4.53
N ILE A 99 13.93 2.03 -3.34
CA ILE A 99 15.39 1.96 -3.05
C ILE A 99 16.07 0.88 -3.88
N ASN A 100 15.45 -0.28 -4.11
CA ASN A 100 16.00 -1.32 -5.00
C ASN A 100 16.25 -0.82 -6.42
N LEU A 101 15.34 0.03 -6.92
CA LEU A 101 15.40 0.56 -8.29
C LEU A 101 16.43 1.69 -8.43
N PHE A 102 16.42 2.64 -7.52
CA PHE A 102 17.10 3.93 -7.66
C PHE A 102 18.24 4.14 -6.66
N GLY A 103 18.34 3.28 -5.64
CA GLY A 103 19.41 3.35 -4.64
C GLY A 103 20.71 2.70 -5.12
N ASN A 104 21.84 3.22 -4.63
CA ASN A 104 23.13 2.57 -4.78
C ASN A 104 23.32 1.43 -3.76
N ASP A 105 24.38 0.64 -3.91
CA ASP A 105 24.61 -0.54 -3.05
C ASP A 105 24.80 -0.17 -1.57
N ASP A 106 25.38 1.01 -1.24
CA ASP A 106 25.49 1.48 0.13
C ASP A 106 24.11 1.80 0.74
N GLN A 107 23.24 2.48 0.00
CA GLN A 107 21.88 2.77 0.42
C GLN A 107 21.07 1.47 0.62
N LYS A 108 21.16 0.53 -0.33
CA LYS A 108 20.51 -0.78 -0.22
C LYS A 108 21.02 -1.55 1.00
N ALA A 109 22.33 -1.59 1.24
CA ALA A 109 22.91 -2.27 2.39
C ALA A 109 22.47 -1.68 3.73
N ARG A 110 22.28 -0.35 3.81
CA ARG A 110 21.87 0.34 5.04
C ARG A 110 20.37 0.24 5.31
N TRP A 111 19.55 0.39 4.29
CA TRP A 111 18.10 0.61 4.44
C TRP A 111 17.24 -0.62 4.13
N LEU A 112 17.72 -1.56 3.28
CA LEU A 112 16.96 -2.77 2.92
C LEU A 112 17.31 -3.98 3.77
N LYS A 113 18.23 -3.84 4.73
CA LYS A 113 18.70 -4.94 5.55
C LYS A 113 17.53 -5.52 6.36
N ALA A 114 16.90 -6.53 5.81
CA ALA A 114 15.85 -7.31 6.46
C ALA A 114 16.49 -8.28 7.46
N ASN A 115 16.95 -7.79 8.61
CA ASN A 115 17.53 -8.67 9.63
C ASN A 115 16.66 -8.66 10.87
N ASN A 116 16.15 -9.82 11.26
CA ASN A 116 15.62 -10.12 12.60
C ASN A 116 14.66 -9.07 13.16
N GLY A 117 13.75 -8.55 12.34
CA GLY A 117 12.87 -7.46 12.67
C GLY A 117 13.04 -6.21 11.83
N GLY A 118 13.66 -6.30 10.67
CA GLY A 118 13.89 -5.34 9.57
C GLY A 118 13.53 -3.86 9.79
N LEU A 119 14.18 -2.97 9.09
CA LEU A 119 13.83 -1.55 9.14
C LEU A 119 12.48 -1.33 8.45
N LEU A 120 11.53 -0.74 9.17
CA LEU A 120 10.24 -0.35 8.61
C LEU A 120 10.37 0.96 7.84
N GLY A 121 10.15 0.93 6.53
CA GLY A 121 10.11 2.11 5.68
C GLY A 121 8.69 2.53 5.29
N THR A 122 8.56 3.76 4.84
CA THR A 122 7.30 4.26 4.28
C THR A 122 7.52 5.44 3.35
N TYR A 123 6.49 5.78 2.56
CA TYR A 123 6.45 7.01 1.78
C TYR A 123 5.96 8.21 2.62
N SER A 124 6.57 9.36 2.39
CA SER A 124 6.19 10.65 2.96
C SER A 124 6.17 11.71 1.85
N THR A 125 5.10 11.69 1.04
CA THR A 125 5.01 12.42 -0.23
C THR A 125 3.94 13.51 -0.24
N SER A 126 2.70 13.19 0.19
CA SER A 126 1.55 14.07 0.09
C SER A 126 1.67 15.33 0.94
N GLU A 127 1.30 16.48 0.40
CA GLU A 127 1.21 17.75 1.14
C GLU A 127 -0.24 18.24 1.16
N ARG A 128 -0.60 18.98 2.21
CA ARG A 128 -1.93 19.58 2.32
C ARG A 128 -2.21 20.56 1.18
N ALA A 129 -1.18 21.29 0.77
CA ALA A 129 -1.27 22.28 -0.29
C ALA A 129 -1.50 21.67 -1.68
N SER A 130 -1.03 20.43 -1.93
CA SER A 130 -1.22 19.74 -3.22
C SER A 130 -2.57 19.01 -3.33
N GLY A 131 -3.42 19.05 -2.30
CA GLY A 131 -4.69 18.33 -2.30
C GLY A 131 -4.51 16.82 -2.47
N GLY A 132 -5.19 16.19 -3.43
CA GLY A 132 -5.07 14.76 -3.72
C GLY A 132 -3.89 14.37 -4.63
N HIS A 133 -3.02 15.31 -4.99
CA HIS A 133 -1.92 15.12 -5.94
C HIS A 133 -0.61 14.81 -5.20
N TRP A 134 -0.47 13.60 -4.68
CA TRP A 134 0.68 13.19 -3.86
C TRP A 134 2.04 13.22 -4.59
N TRP A 135 2.03 13.22 -5.92
CA TRP A 135 3.25 13.25 -6.76
C TRP A 135 3.86 14.64 -6.92
N TYR A 136 3.28 15.67 -6.33
CA TYR A 136 3.59 17.05 -6.55
C TYR A 136 3.67 17.81 -5.21
N ASN A 137 4.72 18.60 -5.02
CA ASN A 137 5.02 19.26 -3.77
C ASN A 137 5.22 20.77 -3.93
N PHE A 138 4.92 21.48 -2.85
CA PHE A 138 5.24 22.89 -2.68
C PHE A 138 6.48 23.10 -1.81
N SER A 139 6.75 22.19 -0.84
CA SER A 139 7.96 22.24 -0.04
C SER A 139 9.19 22.04 -0.93
N GLU A 140 10.24 22.79 -0.65
CA GLU A 140 11.52 22.77 -1.37
C GLU A 140 12.63 22.44 -0.37
N ALA A 141 13.54 21.54 -0.73
CA ALA A 141 14.70 21.25 0.09
C ALA A 141 15.70 22.41 0.04
N GLY A 142 16.33 22.70 1.17
CA GLY A 142 17.47 23.61 1.24
C GLY A 142 18.81 22.90 1.07
N ARG A 143 19.89 23.67 0.90
CA ARG A 143 21.27 23.20 0.91
C ARG A 143 21.95 23.58 2.22
N ASP A 144 22.80 22.67 2.74
CA ASP A 144 23.73 22.91 3.86
C ASP A 144 25.11 22.36 3.46
N GLY A 145 25.86 23.14 2.71
CA GLY A 145 27.07 22.69 2.03
C GLY A 145 26.74 21.63 0.97
N GLU A 146 27.32 20.44 1.09
CA GLU A 146 27.03 19.30 0.22
C GLU A 146 25.76 18.54 0.62
N ASP A 147 25.31 18.74 1.84
CA ASP A 147 24.12 18.09 2.41
C ASP A 147 22.83 18.89 2.13
N TYR A 148 21.72 18.34 2.59
CA TYR A 148 20.40 18.93 2.39
C TYR A 148 19.71 19.23 3.72
N VAL A 149 18.76 20.16 3.66
CA VAL A 149 17.85 20.45 4.77
C VAL A 149 16.43 20.30 4.26
N VAL A 150 15.66 19.45 4.91
CA VAL A 150 14.24 19.25 4.63
C VAL A 150 13.39 20.01 5.63
N ASP A 151 12.59 20.95 5.14
CA ASP A 151 11.53 21.63 5.90
C ASP A 151 10.21 21.41 5.15
N ALA A 152 9.37 20.53 5.65
CA ALA A 152 8.16 20.10 4.95
C ALA A 152 7.09 19.63 5.92
N GLU A 153 5.81 19.76 5.52
CA GLU A 153 4.68 19.18 6.24
C GLU A 153 3.94 18.22 5.30
N LYS A 154 3.92 16.93 5.67
CA LYS A 154 3.28 15.86 4.91
C LYS A 154 1.98 15.46 5.57
N SER A 155 0.89 15.31 4.75
CA SER A 155 -0.47 15.17 5.26
C SER A 155 -0.83 13.76 5.70
N PHE A 156 -0.46 12.76 4.92
CA PHE A 156 -0.85 11.37 5.11
C PHE A 156 0.37 10.47 4.93
N THR A 157 1.07 10.23 6.04
CA THR A 157 2.25 9.35 6.05
C THR A 157 1.90 8.10 6.84
N THR A 158 1.65 6.99 6.18
CA THR A 158 1.44 5.69 6.85
C THR A 158 2.64 5.36 7.73
N SER A 159 2.40 4.80 8.92
CA SER A 159 3.43 4.55 9.93
C SER A 159 4.12 5.84 10.44
N SER A 160 3.42 6.99 10.42
CA SER A 160 3.92 8.25 10.97
C SER A 160 4.34 8.08 12.43
N GLY A 161 5.58 8.45 12.76
CA GLY A 161 6.17 8.29 14.09
C GLY A 161 6.52 6.85 14.48
N GLN A 162 6.34 5.87 13.58
CA GLN A 162 6.62 4.46 13.81
C GLN A 162 7.67 3.88 12.85
N ALA A 163 7.86 4.53 11.69
CA ALA A 163 8.80 4.08 10.68
C ALA A 163 10.25 4.36 11.06
N ASP A 164 11.14 3.44 10.72
CA ASP A 164 12.60 3.60 10.91
C ASP A 164 13.19 4.51 9.83
N PHE A 165 12.58 4.57 8.64
CA PHE A 165 12.96 5.52 7.60
C PHE A 165 11.76 5.99 6.79
N TYR A 166 11.88 7.19 6.24
CA TYR A 166 10.88 7.81 5.37
C TYR A 166 11.48 8.10 4.00
N LEU A 167 10.82 7.70 2.92
CA LEU A 167 11.11 8.23 1.58
C LEU A 167 10.37 9.56 1.44
N VAL A 168 11.12 10.64 1.66
CA VAL A 168 10.57 12.01 1.63
C VAL A 168 10.76 12.60 0.24
N GLN A 169 9.68 13.10 -0.32
CA GLN A 169 9.64 13.80 -1.59
C GLN A 169 9.49 15.29 -1.36
N THR A 170 10.32 16.11 -2.01
CA THR A 170 10.19 17.57 -2.03
C THR A 170 10.54 18.10 -3.42
N ARG A 171 10.36 19.39 -3.66
CA ARG A 171 11.04 20.05 -4.77
C ARG A 171 12.55 20.10 -4.49
N ALA A 172 13.33 20.06 -5.57
CA ALA A 172 14.79 20.19 -5.46
C ALA A 172 15.20 21.60 -5.03
N PRO A 173 16.40 21.80 -4.46
CA PRO A 173 16.89 23.14 -4.15
C PRO A 173 16.99 24.01 -5.41
N GLY A 174 16.31 25.16 -5.42
CA GLY A 174 16.26 26.08 -6.56
C GLY A 174 15.38 25.56 -7.70
N ALA A 175 14.41 24.71 -7.42
CA ALA A 175 13.47 24.15 -8.40
C ALA A 175 12.78 25.25 -9.23
N LYS A 176 12.80 25.08 -10.56
CA LYS A 176 12.22 26.05 -11.51
C LYS A 176 10.76 25.73 -11.82
N ASP A 177 10.41 24.46 -11.76
CA ASP A 177 9.06 23.99 -12.03
C ASP A 177 8.65 22.82 -11.10
N GLN A 178 7.45 22.28 -11.32
CA GLN A 178 6.85 21.25 -10.49
C GLN A 178 7.50 19.86 -10.68
N THR A 179 8.25 19.67 -11.78
CA THR A 179 8.89 18.38 -12.10
C THR A 179 10.28 18.27 -11.49
N ASP A 180 10.84 19.39 -11.02
CA ASP A 180 12.13 19.44 -10.32
C ASP A 180 12.01 18.82 -8.91
N ILE A 181 11.81 17.52 -8.87
CA ILE A 181 11.56 16.75 -7.63
C ILE A 181 12.81 15.97 -7.22
N ILE A 182 13.00 15.90 -5.92
CA ILE A 182 14.07 15.14 -5.27
C ILE A 182 13.49 14.22 -4.20
N PHE A 183 14.11 13.06 -4.04
CA PHE A 183 13.78 12.10 -2.97
C PHE A 183 14.94 11.93 -2.01
N PHE A 184 14.59 11.78 -0.74
CA PHE A 184 15.53 11.50 0.34
C PHE A 184 15.11 10.27 1.13
N ILE A 185 16.11 9.50 1.59
CA ILE A 185 15.90 8.47 2.61
C ILE A 185 16.21 9.13 3.94
N VAL A 186 15.18 9.50 4.69
CA VAL A 186 15.32 10.20 5.97
C VAL A 186 15.21 9.21 7.11
N ASP A 187 16.25 9.16 7.99
CA ASP A 187 16.23 8.36 9.20
C ASP A 187 15.05 8.77 10.10
N GLY A 188 14.20 7.81 10.49
CA GLY A 188 13.03 8.06 11.34
C GLY A 188 13.36 8.62 12.73
N LYS A 189 14.63 8.51 13.15
CA LYS A 189 15.15 9.06 14.41
C LYS A 189 15.81 10.43 14.24
N ALA A 190 15.82 11.00 13.02
CA ALA A 190 16.42 12.30 12.78
C ALA A 190 15.74 13.38 13.62
N LYS A 191 16.58 14.29 14.17
CA LYS A 191 16.08 15.43 14.96
C LYS A 191 15.24 16.36 14.06
N GLY A 192 14.10 16.80 14.57
CA GLY A 192 13.21 17.71 13.87
C GLY A 192 12.01 17.04 13.22
N ILE A 193 11.85 15.71 13.38
CA ILE A 193 10.66 14.99 12.93
C ILE A 193 9.60 15.00 14.03
N GLU A 194 8.39 15.45 13.69
CA GLU A 194 7.22 15.46 14.57
C GLU A 194 6.04 14.79 13.85
N SER A 195 5.40 13.82 14.52
CA SER A 195 4.21 13.14 14.01
C SER A 195 2.96 13.60 14.74
N SER A 196 1.83 13.63 14.03
CA SER A 196 0.51 13.93 14.59
C SER A 196 -0.28 12.64 14.87
N PRO A 197 -1.21 12.66 15.84
CA PRO A 197 -2.14 11.57 16.05
C PRO A 197 -2.94 11.24 14.78
N TRP A 198 -3.36 9.97 14.67
CA TRP A 198 -4.21 9.48 13.59
C TRP A 198 -5.60 9.16 14.14
N ASP A 199 -6.61 9.87 13.66
CA ASP A 199 -8.02 9.61 13.94
C ASP A 199 -8.81 9.55 12.63
N ALA A 200 -9.30 8.38 12.28
CA ALA A 200 -9.92 8.13 10.99
C ALA A 200 -11.12 7.18 11.11
N LEU A 201 -11.95 7.20 10.07
CA LEU A 201 -13.13 6.32 9.97
C LEU A 201 -12.72 4.84 9.95
N GLY A 202 -11.78 4.46 9.11
CA GLY A 202 -11.26 3.10 8.93
C GLY A 202 -9.75 3.10 8.87
N VAL A 203 -9.15 1.93 8.73
CA VAL A 203 -7.70 1.68 8.75
C VAL A 203 -7.02 2.38 9.93
N ARG A 204 -7.67 2.32 11.08
CA ARG A 204 -7.34 3.13 12.27
C ARG A 204 -5.96 2.82 12.84
N ALA A 205 -5.47 1.62 12.61
CA ALA A 205 -4.20 1.14 13.14
C ALA A 205 -2.99 1.43 12.23
N ASN A 206 -3.17 2.03 11.04
CA ASN A 206 -2.06 2.26 10.12
C ASN A 206 -1.25 3.53 10.38
N HIS A 207 -1.69 4.36 11.33
CA HIS A 207 -1.05 5.61 11.74
C HIS A 207 -0.66 6.52 10.55
N SER A 208 -1.63 6.77 9.64
CA SER A 208 -1.40 7.65 8.48
C SER A 208 -1.52 9.15 8.83
N GLY A 209 -1.01 9.55 9.99
CA GLY A 209 -1.01 10.92 10.48
C GLY A 209 -0.13 11.87 9.66
N ALA A 210 -0.31 13.18 9.91
CA ALA A 210 0.61 14.16 9.37
C ALA A 210 1.98 14.05 10.05
N ILE A 211 3.02 14.38 9.27
CA ILE A 211 4.38 14.43 9.76
C ILE A 211 5.03 15.74 9.34
N ARG A 212 5.71 16.38 10.26
CA ARG A 212 6.44 17.61 10.01
C ARG A 212 7.94 17.38 10.16
N TYR A 213 8.68 17.82 9.16
CA TYR A 213 10.12 17.88 9.12
C TYR A 213 10.53 19.33 9.39
N LYS A 214 11.18 19.62 10.52
CA LYS A 214 11.64 20.96 10.92
C LYS A 214 13.13 21.05 10.74
N ALA A 215 13.57 21.62 9.63
CA ALA A 215 14.99 21.77 9.28
C ALA A 215 15.78 20.46 9.49
N VAL A 216 15.24 19.34 9.02
CA VAL A 216 15.87 18.02 9.15
C VAL A 216 17.08 17.94 8.23
N LYS A 217 18.26 17.73 8.79
CA LYS A 217 19.48 17.54 8.02
C LYS A 217 19.53 16.16 7.40
N VAL A 218 19.78 16.11 6.09
CA VAL A 218 19.87 14.87 5.32
C VAL A 218 21.22 14.84 4.61
N PRO A 219 22.11 13.89 4.95
CA PRO A 219 23.37 13.72 4.26
C PRO A 219 23.17 13.50 2.75
N SER A 220 24.06 14.05 1.94
CA SER A 220 24.02 13.89 0.47
C SER A 220 24.01 12.43 0.02
N ARG A 221 24.63 11.52 0.78
CA ARG A 221 24.61 10.07 0.55
C ARG A 221 23.21 9.44 0.71
N ASP A 222 22.25 10.12 1.34
CA ASP A 222 20.88 9.67 1.55
C ASP A 222 19.87 10.30 0.57
N ARG A 223 20.37 11.07 -0.41
CA ARG A 223 19.59 11.43 -1.59
C ARG A 223 19.36 10.18 -2.45
N LEU A 224 18.12 9.86 -2.76
CA LEU A 224 17.76 8.72 -3.61
C LEU A 224 17.78 9.14 -5.09
N GLY A 225 18.50 8.40 -5.91
CA GLY A 225 18.69 8.70 -7.31
C GLY A 225 19.56 9.95 -7.55
N ALA A 226 19.58 10.45 -8.80
CA ALA A 226 20.24 11.70 -9.17
C ALA A 226 19.29 12.91 -8.97
N GLU A 227 19.85 14.12 -8.92
CA GLU A 227 19.04 15.34 -9.06
C GLU A 227 18.35 15.35 -10.43
N GLY A 228 17.06 15.72 -10.44
CA GLY A 228 16.22 15.69 -11.64
C GLY A 228 15.57 14.32 -11.94
N GLN A 229 15.90 13.25 -11.22
CA GLN A 229 15.25 11.94 -11.40
C GLN A 229 13.93 11.77 -10.65
N GLY A 230 13.45 12.76 -9.92
CA GLY A 230 12.26 12.61 -9.08
C GLY A 230 11.01 12.19 -9.85
N LYS A 231 10.83 12.71 -11.06
CA LYS A 231 9.72 12.32 -11.93
C LYS A 231 9.80 10.83 -12.29
N GLU A 232 10.97 10.33 -12.70
CA GLU A 232 11.20 8.93 -13.00
C GLU A 232 10.98 8.04 -11.77
N ILE A 233 11.45 8.45 -10.59
CA ILE A 233 11.22 7.74 -9.33
C ILE A 233 9.73 7.62 -9.04
N ILE A 234 8.91 8.65 -9.30
CA ILE A 234 7.47 8.61 -9.12
C ILE A 234 6.83 7.61 -10.08
N TYR A 235 7.18 7.68 -11.37
CA TYR A 235 6.56 6.86 -12.40
C TYR A 235 6.95 5.38 -12.29
N ASP A 236 8.22 5.08 -12.06
CA ASP A 236 8.76 3.72 -12.12
C ASP A 236 9.05 3.10 -10.74
N GLY A 237 9.35 3.93 -9.74
CA GLY A 237 9.68 3.47 -8.39
C GLY A 237 8.47 3.38 -7.47
N VAL A 238 7.70 4.47 -7.40
CA VAL A 238 6.60 4.58 -6.43
C VAL A 238 5.30 4.01 -6.97
N SER A 239 4.84 4.52 -8.12
CA SER A 239 3.47 4.27 -8.61
C SER A 239 3.14 2.81 -8.88
N PRO A 240 3.97 2.00 -9.57
CA PRO A 240 3.59 0.64 -9.96
C PRO A 240 3.38 -0.30 -8.76
N VAL A 241 4.35 -0.36 -7.85
CA VAL A 241 4.27 -1.24 -6.66
C VAL A 241 3.18 -0.77 -5.71
N TYR A 242 3.02 0.54 -5.57
CA TYR A 242 1.96 1.13 -4.77
C TYR A 242 0.57 0.76 -5.29
N LEU A 243 0.31 0.92 -6.59
CA LEU A 243 -1.01 0.68 -7.19
C LEU A 243 -1.40 -0.81 -7.16
N ILE A 244 -0.48 -1.71 -7.54
CA ILE A 244 -0.76 -3.15 -7.49
C ILE A 244 -0.97 -3.63 -6.05
N GLY A 245 -0.17 -3.11 -5.09
CA GLY A 245 -0.30 -3.43 -3.68
C GLY A 245 -1.60 -2.95 -3.08
N LEU A 246 -2.02 -1.71 -3.37
CA LEU A 246 -3.33 -1.18 -2.94
C LEU A 246 -4.48 -2.04 -3.48
N GLY A 247 -4.49 -2.32 -4.78
CA GLY A 247 -5.53 -3.16 -5.38
C GLY A 247 -5.61 -4.54 -4.72
N ALA A 248 -4.47 -5.14 -4.40
CA ALA A 248 -4.37 -6.43 -3.72
C ALA A 248 -4.93 -6.38 -2.28
N VAL A 249 -4.61 -5.32 -1.51
CA VAL A 249 -5.19 -5.15 -0.16
C VAL A 249 -6.71 -5.01 -0.23
N TRP A 250 -7.24 -4.23 -1.17
CA TRP A 250 -8.68 -4.03 -1.31
C TRP A 250 -9.41 -5.29 -1.82
N GLU A 251 -8.77 -6.10 -2.67
CA GLU A 251 -9.24 -7.46 -2.96
C GLU A 251 -9.33 -8.29 -1.68
N GLY A 252 -8.31 -8.23 -0.82
CA GLY A 252 -8.29 -8.90 0.47
C GLY A 252 -9.43 -8.46 1.38
N VAL A 253 -9.67 -7.16 1.51
CA VAL A 253 -10.79 -6.60 2.29
C VAL A 253 -12.15 -7.11 1.78
N ALA A 254 -12.35 -7.08 0.45
CA ALA A 254 -13.57 -7.62 -0.16
C ALA A 254 -13.78 -9.10 0.16
N ARG A 255 -12.74 -9.91 0.02
CA ARG A 255 -12.77 -11.35 0.33
C ARG A 255 -13.03 -11.60 1.81
N GLY A 256 -12.38 -10.84 2.71
CA GLY A 256 -12.56 -10.93 4.15
C GLY A 256 -14.00 -10.63 4.58
N ALA A 257 -14.58 -9.55 4.04
CA ALA A 257 -15.96 -9.16 4.28
C ALA A 257 -16.95 -10.24 3.82
N LEU A 258 -16.77 -10.77 2.60
CA LEU A 258 -17.59 -11.85 2.06
C LEU A 258 -17.51 -13.12 2.92
N ASN A 259 -16.30 -13.54 3.30
CA ASN A 259 -16.10 -14.73 4.10
C ASN A 259 -16.76 -14.59 5.50
N ALA A 260 -16.66 -13.42 6.13
CA ALA A 260 -17.31 -13.14 7.41
C ALA A 260 -18.84 -13.17 7.29
N ALA A 261 -19.38 -12.60 6.21
CA ALA A 261 -20.82 -12.63 5.94
C ALA A 261 -21.32 -14.07 5.69
N VAL A 262 -20.60 -14.86 4.91
CA VAL A 262 -20.93 -16.29 4.67
C VAL A 262 -20.90 -17.06 5.99
N ALA A 263 -19.85 -16.92 6.79
CA ALA A 263 -19.74 -17.61 8.07
C ALA A 263 -20.91 -17.29 9.02
N HIS A 264 -21.31 -16.00 9.10
CA HIS A 264 -22.43 -15.59 9.93
C HIS A 264 -23.77 -16.12 9.38
N THR A 265 -24.03 -15.97 8.08
CA THR A 265 -25.33 -16.33 7.50
C THR A 265 -25.57 -17.85 7.47
N THR A 266 -24.53 -18.66 7.43
CA THR A 266 -24.61 -20.12 7.51
C THR A 266 -24.67 -20.62 8.97
N GLY A 267 -24.03 -19.91 9.89
CA GLY A 267 -23.96 -20.31 11.31
C GLY A 267 -25.13 -19.85 12.17
N PHE A 268 -25.85 -18.79 11.77
CA PHE A 268 -26.97 -18.25 12.52
C PHE A 268 -28.29 -18.93 12.11
N VAL A 269 -28.99 -19.53 13.08
CA VAL A 269 -30.26 -20.24 12.85
C VAL A 269 -31.41 -19.56 13.58
N HIS A 270 -32.48 -19.23 12.86
CA HIS A 270 -33.76 -18.81 13.43
C HIS A 270 -34.44 -19.96 14.08
N LYS A 271 -34.48 -19.96 15.43
CA LYS A 271 -35.00 -21.10 16.23
C LYS A 271 -36.48 -21.45 15.99
N ASP A 272 -37.29 -20.42 15.69
CA ASP A 272 -38.72 -20.54 15.39
C ASP A 272 -39.01 -21.21 14.05
N LYS A 273 -38.08 -21.10 13.09
CA LYS A 273 -38.23 -21.61 11.73
C LYS A 273 -37.29 -22.75 11.39
N ASN A 274 -36.32 -23.03 12.28
CA ASN A 274 -35.22 -23.96 12.07
C ASN A 274 -34.51 -23.73 10.69
N LYS A 275 -34.29 -22.45 10.36
CA LYS A 275 -33.65 -22.02 9.09
C LYS A 275 -32.48 -21.10 9.38
N SER A 276 -31.38 -21.29 8.66
CA SER A 276 -30.27 -20.34 8.65
C SER A 276 -30.61 -19.09 7.80
N LEU A 277 -29.87 -18.01 7.98
CA LEU A 277 -30.03 -16.85 7.11
C LEU A 277 -29.73 -17.23 5.64
N SER A 278 -28.78 -18.13 5.41
CA SER A 278 -28.43 -18.61 4.07
C SER A 278 -29.56 -19.45 3.39
N ASP A 279 -30.59 -19.89 4.13
CA ASP A 279 -31.74 -20.56 3.55
C ASP A 279 -32.70 -19.60 2.81
N TYR A 280 -32.55 -18.28 3.01
CA TYR A 280 -33.36 -17.27 2.33
C TYR A 280 -32.76 -16.91 0.98
N GLN A 281 -33.59 -16.93 -0.08
CA GLN A 281 -33.16 -16.64 -1.46
C GLN A 281 -32.51 -15.26 -1.58
N ALA A 282 -33.09 -14.23 -0.97
CA ALA A 282 -32.56 -12.87 -1.02
C ALA A 282 -31.11 -12.78 -0.49
N ILE A 283 -30.82 -13.48 0.62
CA ILE A 283 -29.47 -13.53 1.20
C ILE A 283 -28.51 -14.21 0.23
N ARG A 284 -28.89 -15.35 -0.36
CA ARG A 284 -28.05 -16.05 -1.35
C ARG A 284 -27.79 -15.22 -2.60
N GLN A 285 -28.78 -14.46 -3.07
CA GLN A 285 -28.62 -13.57 -4.23
C GLN A 285 -27.57 -12.49 -3.98
N GLU A 286 -27.63 -11.82 -2.83
CA GLU A 286 -26.65 -10.81 -2.44
C GLU A 286 -25.23 -11.41 -2.28
N LEU A 287 -25.10 -12.55 -1.58
CA LEU A 287 -23.83 -13.25 -1.45
C LEU A 287 -23.28 -13.71 -2.82
N GLY A 288 -24.15 -14.19 -3.70
CA GLY A 288 -23.78 -14.59 -5.06
C GLY A 288 -23.25 -13.41 -5.89
N ALA A 289 -23.95 -12.26 -5.86
CA ALA A 289 -23.53 -11.05 -6.53
C ALA A 289 -22.17 -10.54 -5.99
N ALA A 290 -22.00 -10.52 -4.67
CA ALA A 290 -20.73 -10.17 -4.02
C ALA A 290 -19.59 -11.12 -4.44
N LYS A 291 -19.87 -12.43 -4.52
CA LYS A 291 -18.89 -13.44 -4.96
C LYS A 291 -18.42 -13.19 -6.38
N VAL A 292 -19.33 -12.90 -7.31
CA VAL A 292 -18.99 -12.59 -8.71
C VAL A 292 -18.05 -11.39 -8.78
N LEU A 293 -18.34 -10.31 -8.05
CA LEU A 293 -17.47 -9.13 -8.01
C LEU A 293 -16.05 -9.46 -7.50
N VAL A 294 -15.93 -10.21 -6.41
CA VAL A 294 -14.62 -10.57 -5.85
C VAL A 294 -13.80 -11.41 -6.82
N GLU A 295 -14.44 -12.33 -7.57
CA GLU A 295 -13.72 -13.21 -8.51
C GLU A 295 -13.16 -12.48 -9.73
N THR A 296 -13.59 -11.26 -10.03
CA THR A 296 -13.02 -10.46 -11.13
C THR A 296 -11.61 -9.96 -10.80
N LEU A 297 -11.22 -9.89 -9.55
CA LEU A 297 -10.01 -9.21 -9.11
C LEU A 297 -8.75 -10.06 -9.26
N ARG A 298 -8.76 -11.30 -8.79
CA ARG A 298 -7.57 -12.17 -8.77
C ARG A 298 -6.91 -12.37 -10.15
N PRO A 299 -7.66 -12.73 -11.23
CA PRO A 299 -7.04 -12.90 -12.54
C PRO A 299 -6.35 -11.65 -13.03
N TRP A 300 -6.97 -10.49 -12.85
CA TRP A 300 -6.42 -9.20 -13.28
C TRP A 300 -5.21 -8.79 -12.46
N ARG A 301 -5.26 -8.93 -11.12
CA ARG A 301 -4.08 -8.74 -10.26
C ARG A 301 -2.90 -9.59 -10.71
N ASN A 302 -3.12 -10.87 -10.94
CA ASN A 302 -2.05 -11.80 -11.32
C ASN A 302 -1.45 -11.47 -12.68
N GLU A 303 -2.28 -11.08 -13.66
CA GLU A 303 -1.81 -10.63 -14.98
C GLU A 303 -0.93 -9.39 -14.86
N LEU A 304 -1.36 -8.38 -14.11
CA LEU A 304 -0.60 -7.14 -13.94
C LEU A 304 0.69 -7.36 -13.16
N ALA A 305 0.66 -8.17 -12.11
CA ALA A 305 1.86 -8.52 -11.36
C ALA A 305 2.89 -9.28 -12.21
N ALA A 306 2.43 -10.22 -13.06
CA ALA A 306 3.30 -10.90 -14.00
C ALA A 306 3.91 -9.94 -15.04
N LYS A 307 3.14 -8.97 -15.54
CA LYS A 307 3.65 -7.93 -16.44
C LYS A 307 4.72 -7.05 -15.75
N LEU A 308 4.54 -6.70 -14.47
CA LEU A 308 5.58 -6.00 -13.70
C LEU A 308 6.85 -6.82 -13.60
N ASP A 309 6.76 -8.13 -13.37
CA ASP A 309 7.91 -9.02 -13.33
C ASP A 309 8.62 -9.11 -14.69
N ASP A 310 7.88 -9.12 -15.79
CA ASP A 310 8.44 -9.16 -17.14
C ASP A 310 9.17 -7.83 -17.47
N LEU A 311 8.57 -6.69 -17.15
CA LEU A 311 9.20 -5.38 -17.30
C LEU A 311 10.47 -5.26 -16.46
N TRP A 312 10.41 -5.70 -15.20
CA TRP A 312 11.56 -5.75 -14.30
C TRP A 312 12.73 -6.58 -14.88
N ARG A 313 12.45 -7.81 -15.32
CA ARG A 313 13.46 -8.70 -15.91
C ARG A 313 14.05 -8.12 -17.19
N ALA A 314 13.23 -7.45 -17.99
CA ALA A 314 13.65 -6.80 -19.23
C ALA A 314 14.41 -5.50 -19.01
N GLY A 315 14.44 -4.94 -17.79
CA GLY A 315 15.00 -3.63 -17.48
C GLY A 315 14.23 -2.49 -18.15
N ARG A 316 12.92 -2.69 -18.37
CA ARG A 316 12.00 -1.70 -18.95
C ARG A 316 11.29 -0.90 -17.88
N PRO A 317 10.84 0.32 -18.20
CA PRO A 317 10.05 1.14 -17.29
C PRO A 317 8.77 0.43 -16.84
N GLN A 318 8.53 0.38 -15.53
CA GLN A 318 7.30 -0.23 -15.00
C GLN A 318 6.07 0.64 -15.24
N SER A 319 6.28 1.93 -15.47
CA SER A 319 5.24 2.89 -15.85
C SER A 319 4.54 2.59 -17.18
N GLU A 320 5.09 1.71 -18.02
CA GLU A 320 4.42 1.27 -19.26
C GLU A 320 3.02 0.68 -19.02
N ILE A 321 2.75 0.17 -17.81
CA ILE A 321 1.43 -0.35 -17.43
C ILE A 321 0.75 0.48 -16.35
N LEU A 322 1.11 1.76 -16.21
CA LEU A 322 0.57 2.63 -15.17
C LEU A 322 -0.96 2.77 -15.25
N ILE A 323 -1.53 2.91 -16.44
CA ILE A 323 -2.98 3.00 -16.64
C ILE A 323 -3.68 1.68 -16.25
N PRO A 324 -3.31 0.50 -16.76
CA PRO A 324 -3.87 -0.77 -16.30
C PRO A 324 -3.78 -0.99 -14.78
N LEU A 325 -2.69 -0.58 -14.14
CA LEU A 325 -2.54 -0.64 -12.67
C LEU A 325 -3.53 0.32 -11.97
N THR A 326 -3.74 1.51 -12.55
CA THR A 326 -4.70 2.50 -12.04
C THR A 326 -6.14 1.98 -12.17
N GLU A 327 -6.49 1.39 -13.30
CA GLU A 327 -7.79 0.75 -13.55
C GLU A 327 -8.06 -0.35 -12.53
N PHE A 328 -7.09 -1.23 -12.30
CA PHE A 328 -7.19 -2.30 -11.29
C PHE A 328 -7.41 -1.73 -9.89
N LYS A 329 -6.64 -0.72 -9.48
CA LYS A 329 -6.80 -0.04 -8.17
C LYS A 329 -8.20 0.54 -8.02
N VAL A 330 -8.73 1.22 -9.05
CA VAL A 330 -10.07 1.82 -9.02
C VAL A 330 -11.14 0.73 -8.89
N HIS A 331 -11.04 -0.33 -9.70
CA HIS A 331 -11.99 -1.43 -9.67
C HIS A 331 -11.96 -2.16 -8.32
N ALA A 332 -10.79 -2.49 -7.79
CA ALA A 332 -10.65 -3.15 -6.49
C ALA A 332 -11.25 -2.30 -5.35
N ALA A 333 -11.04 -0.97 -5.37
CA ALA A 333 -11.64 -0.06 -4.40
C ALA A 333 -13.17 -0.06 -4.46
N GLU A 334 -13.76 -0.08 -5.65
CA GLU A 334 -15.21 -0.13 -5.82
C GLU A 334 -15.80 -1.47 -5.40
N VAL A 335 -15.15 -2.56 -5.78
CA VAL A 335 -15.55 -3.92 -5.37
C VAL A 335 -15.50 -4.05 -3.85
N ALA A 336 -14.43 -3.60 -3.20
CA ALA A 336 -14.31 -3.66 -1.74
C ALA A 336 -15.48 -2.92 -1.06
N ASN A 337 -15.83 -1.72 -1.53
CA ASN A 337 -16.95 -0.95 -0.97
C ASN A 337 -18.30 -1.64 -1.20
N LYS A 338 -18.56 -2.15 -2.40
CA LYS A 338 -19.82 -2.85 -2.72
C LYS A 338 -19.97 -4.13 -1.90
N VAL A 339 -18.92 -4.94 -1.83
CA VAL A 339 -18.93 -6.21 -1.10
C VAL A 339 -19.05 -6.02 0.41
N ALA A 340 -18.33 -5.06 0.98
CA ALA A 340 -18.43 -4.73 2.40
C ALA A 340 -19.84 -4.21 2.76
N ALA A 341 -20.47 -3.41 1.89
CA ALA A 341 -21.84 -2.97 2.06
C ALA A 341 -22.84 -4.14 1.99
N ALA A 342 -22.68 -5.06 1.02
CA ALA A 342 -23.49 -6.25 0.90
C ALA A 342 -23.35 -7.15 2.14
N ALA A 343 -22.12 -7.36 2.63
CA ALA A 343 -21.84 -8.12 3.84
C ALA A 343 -22.57 -7.55 5.06
N LEU A 344 -22.55 -6.22 5.24
CA LEU A 344 -23.28 -5.53 6.30
C LEU A 344 -24.80 -5.72 6.14
N THR A 345 -25.31 -5.61 4.93
CA THR A 345 -26.73 -5.76 4.63
C THR A 345 -27.26 -7.15 4.97
N VAL A 346 -26.57 -8.23 4.53
CA VAL A 346 -27.03 -9.59 4.73
C VAL A 346 -26.90 -10.10 6.17
N THR A 347 -26.08 -9.43 6.99
CA THR A 347 -25.87 -9.77 8.40
C THR A 347 -26.65 -8.86 9.35
N GLY A 348 -27.26 -7.79 8.84
CA GLY A 348 -28.13 -6.90 9.59
C GLY A 348 -27.50 -6.36 10.89
N GLY A 349 -28.26 -6.33 11.96
CA GLY A 349 -27.80 -5.81 13.28
C GLY A 349 -26.58 -6.53 13.85
N TYR A 350 -26.32 -7.77 13.47
CA TYR A 350 -25.08 -8.44 13.85
C TYR A 350 -23.86 -7.80 13.20
N GLY A 351 -23.89 -7.61 11.88
CA GLY A 351 -22.79 -7.00 11.14
C GLY A 351 -22.58 -5.52 11.48
N TYR A 352 -23.60 -4.85 12.01
CA TYR A 352 -23.50 -3.44 12.45
C TYR A 352 -22.75 -3.28 13.78
N ARG A 353 -22.62 -4.33 14.57
CA ARG A 353 -21.84 -4.33 15.82
C ARG A 353 -20.34 -4.40 15.51
N ARG A 354 -19.51 -3.90 16.47
CA ARG A 354 -18.05 -4.01 16.37
C ARG A 354 -17.62 -5.44 16.02
N GLY A 355 -16.75 -5.56 15.03
CA GLY A 355 -16.22 -6.82 14.53
C GLY A 355 -15.80 -6.76 13.07
N PRO A 356 -15.47 -7.92 12.48
CA PRO A 356 -14.82 -7.95 11.16
C PRO A 356 -15.67 -7.38 10.02
N ILE A 357 -17.01 -7.46 10.10
CA ILE A 357 -17.90 -6.98 9.03
C ILE A 357 -17.98 -5.46 9.02
N GLU A 358 -18.30 -4.83 10.19
CA GLU A 358 -18.37 -3.37 10.26
C GLU A 358 -17.00 -2.74 10.07
N ARG A 359 -15.91 -3.37 10.55
CA ARG A 359 -14.54 -2.94 10.32
C ARG A 359 -14.24 -2.92 8.81
N SER A 360 -14.52 -4.02 8.10
CA SER A 360 -14.32 -4.07 6.63
C SER A 360 -15.09 -2.98 5.91
N TYR A 361 -16.31 -2.64 6.36
CA TYR A 361 -17.10 -1.56 5.77
C TYR A 361 -16.44 -0.18 5.96
N ARG A 362 -15.89 0.11 7.15
CA ARG A 362 -15.16 1.35 7.42
C ARG A 362 -13.84 1.40 6.65
N ASP A 363 -13.08 0.32 6.68
CA ASP A 363 -11.78 0.20 6.04
C ASP A 363 -11.89 0.35 4.52
N ALA A 364 -12.89 -0.28 3.89
CA ALA A 364 -13.10 -0.17 2.45
C ALA A 364 -13.31 1.28 1.97
N ARG A 365 -13.77 2.19 2.83
CA ARG A 365 -13.92 3.61 2.47
C ARG A 365 -12.60 4.29 2.19
N ALA A 366 -11.52 3.90 2.86
CA ALA A 366 -10.20 4.43 2.59
C ALA A 366 -9.75 4.20 1.14
N ALA A 367 -10.16 3.09 0.52
CA ALA A 367 -9.80 2.72 -0.85
C ALA A 367 -10.12 3.78 -1.89
N ILE A 368 -11.26 4.47 -1.73
CA ILE A 368 -11.72 5.49 -2.68
C ILE A 368 -10.95 6.80 -2.51
N ALA A 369 -10.59 7.13 -1.27
CA ALA A 369 -9.94 8.38 -0.91
C ALA A 369 -8.42 8.35 -1.10
N MET A 370 -7.78 7.17 -0.94
CA MET A 370 -6.33 7.04 -1.07
C MET A 370 -5.86 7.38 -2.48
N GLY A 371 -4.74 8.11 -2.53
CA GLY A 371 -4.19 8.67 -3.77
C GLY A 371 -3.65 7.62 -4.76
N PRO A 372 -3.84 7.81 -6.08
CA PRO A 372 -4.78 8.76 -6.63
C PRO A 372 -6.21 8.43 -6.18
N SER A 373 -6.98 9.43 -5.73
CA SER A 373 -8.39 9.17 -5.41
C SER A 373 -9.11 8.62 -6.65
N ASN A 374 -10.18 7.84 -6.45
CA ASN A 374 -10.87 7.25 -7.61
C ASN A 374 -11.37 8.31 -8.61
N VAL A 375 -11.64 9.55 -8.17
CA VAL A 375 -12.05 10.65 -9.06
C VAL A 375 -10.89 11.05 -9.97
N ILE A 376 -9.71 11.30 -9.40
CA ILE A 376 -8.50 11.65 -10.16
C ILE A 376 -8.06 10.48 -11.04
N ALA A 377 -8.06 9.27 -10.51
CA ALA A 377 -7.69 8.07 -11.26
C ALA A 377 -8.56 7.83 -12.48
N ARG A 378 -9.87 8.08 -12.37
CA ARG A 378 -10.81 7.98 -13.51
C ARG A 378 -10.54 9.03 -14.58
N ASP A 379 -10.09 10.23 -14.20
CA ASP A 379 -9.69 11.24 -15.17
C ASP A 379 -8.45 10.78 -15.95
N TRP A 380 -7.46 10.20 -15.29
CA TRP A 380 -6.28 9.62 -15.97
C TRP A 380 -6.66 8.52 -16.96
N ILE A 381 -7.53 7.61 -16.54
CA ILE A 381 -8.06 6.54 -17.41
C ILE A 381 -8.81 7.16 -18.59
N GLY A 382 -9.65 8.16 -18.34
CA GLY A 382 -10.39 8.89 -19.37
C GLY A 382 -9.48 9.58 -20.37
N LYS A 383 -8.44 10.28 -19.91
CA LYS A 383 -7.42 10.91 -20.77
C LYS A 383 -6.74 9.87 -21.67
N SER A 384 -6.29 8.76 -21.10
CA SER A 384 -5.70 7.66 -21.86
C SER A 384 -6.65 7.10 -22.92
N LEU A 385 -7.94 6.94 -22.59
CA LEU A 385 -8.95 6.39 -23.49
C LEU A 385 -9.18 7.29 -24.72
N VAL A 386 -9.10 8.61 -24.57
CA VAL A 386 -9.32 9.58 -25.67
C VAL A 386 -8.01 10.07 -26.30
N GLY A 387 -6.88 9.48 -25.95
CA GLY A 387 -5.58 9.81 -26.54
C GLY A 387 -4.95 11.12 -26.05
N LEU A 388 -5.39 11.63 -24.92
CA LEU A 388 -4.75 12.75 -24.25
C LEU A 388 -3.53 12.29 -23.44
N PRO A 389 -2.47 13.13 -23.32
CA PRO A 389 -1.31 12.76 -22.54
C PRO A 389 -1.65 12.57 -21.06
N LEU A 390 -1.06 11.55 -20.45
CA LEU A 390 -1.12 11.36 -19.01
C LEU A 390 -0.04 12.22 -18.35
N GLU A 391 -0.41 13.41 -17.97
CA GLU A 391 0.46 14.31 -17.21
C GLU A 391 0.10 14.21 -15.74
N LEU A 392 0.98 13.57 -14.94
CA LEU A 392 0.87 13.60 -13.49
C LEU A 392 1.19 14.99 -12.96
N PHE A 393 2.09 15.71 -13.65
CA PHE A 393 2.46 17.07 -13.32
C PHE A 393 1.65 18.03 -14.19
N TYR A 394 0.91 18.91 -13.52
CA TYR A 394 0.14 19.96 -14.19
C TYR A 394 1.12 20.99 -14.76
N GLU A 395 1.27 21.01 -16.08
CA GLU A 395 1.88 22.15 -16.78
C GLU A 395 0.81 23.22 -16.85
N GLY A 396 0.86 24.16 -15.90
CA GLY A 396 -0.10 25.24 -15.79
C GLY A 396 -0.18 26.05 -17.08
N GLY A 397 -1.32 25.93 -17.74
CA GLY A 397 -1.63 26.64 -18.97
C GLY A 397 -3.12 26.59 -19.23
N GLU A 398 -3.90 27.32 -18.44
CA GLU A 398 -5.04 28.17 -18.81
C GLU A 398 -5.75 28.68 -17.56
#